data_7b6353e1196241101612277c00b14665
#
_entry.id   7b6353e1196241101612277c00b14665
#
_cell.length_a   1.000
_cell.length_b   1.000
_cell.length_c   1.000
_cell.angle_alpha   90.00
_cell.angle_beta   90.00
_cell.angle_gamma   90.00
#
_symmetry.space_group_name_H-M   'P 1'
#
loop_
_entity.id
_entity.type
_entity.pdbx_description
1 polymer ?
#
loop_
_entity_poly.entity_id
_entity_poly.type
_entity_poly.pdbx_seq_one_letter_code
_entity_poly.pdbx_strand_id
1 'polypeptide(L)'
;MSSILLTPYDGAILGPIAKLLGWILNGIYTLLSFIGIENVGLSIILLTIVIYTCMLPLNYKQQKFSKLSQKMQPELKKIQDKYKGKKDQESAMAMNQETQLLYQKYGISPSGSCVQLLIQMPILFALYRVFYNVPAYINVVKDKFIGIADEIVHVDGFSDTMSEIVKNFKINLSTKPDFVITDSNTIDNVKNFVVDVIYKIPSVETLVTPNADGKVYFEGLSTVTEIVESGVEEFYNFNYFLGLNISNTPWNIIVENFNAKNYLLVFGALMIPVLAYLTQVLSIKLMQAKNNTGDQMAQQMKMMNTFMPFMSLIMCFSVPVGLGIYWIVSAAYRIPQQILLNRHFDKMDLEAVIKKNEAKVKAKREKMGISEEQMRAIANRKTRTLQNKAAYNNEAEKEEQLNTANEMRANAKPGSLAAKANMVRDYNERNSRK
;
A
#
# COMPACT_ATOMS: atom_id res chain seq x y z
N MET A 1 -24.12 23.10 -5.08
CA MET A 1 -23.96 22.72 -3.67
C MET A 1 -22.71 21.88 -3.58
N SER A 2 -21.59 22.47 -3.23
CA SER A 2 -20.36 21.71 -2.96
C SER A 2 -20.51 21.13 -1.55
N SER A 3 -20.74 19.82 -1.48
CA SER A 3 -20.68 19.10 -0.21
C SER A 3 -19.25 19.24 0.31
N ILE A 4 -19.07 20.04 1.36
CA ILE A 4 -17.82 20.16 2.09
C ILE A 4 -17.63 18.81 2.81
N LEU A 5 -16.80 17.98 2.22
CA LEU A 5 -16.41 16.70 2.79
C LEU A 5 -15.46 16.97 3.97
N LEU A 6 -15.65 16.28 5.09
CA LEU A 6 -14.62 16.03 6.10
C LEU A 6 -13.30 15.76 5.39
N THR A 7 -12.17 16.14 5.95
CA THR A 7 -10.87 16.13 5.28
C THR A 7 -10.57 14.85 4.52
N PRO A 8 -11.11 14.67 3.29
CA PRO A 8 -10.74 13.56 2.46
C PRO A 8 -9.28 13.78 2.08
N TYR A 9 -8.53 12.71 1.98
CA TYR A 9 -7.15 12.79 1.55
C TYR A 9 -7.05 13.38 0.12
N ASP A 10 -6.42 14.54 -0.02
CA ASP A 10 -6.32 15.33 -1.27
C ASP A 10 -5.00 15.13 -2.03
N GLY A 11 -4.23 14.10 -1.73
CA GLY A 11 -3.01 13.80 -2.49
C GLY A 11 -3.30 13.58 -3.97
N ALA A 12 -2.46 14.12 -4.85
CA ALA A 12 -2.67 14.18 -6.30
C ALA A 12 -2.99 12.80 -6.95
N ILE A 13 -2.43 11.70 -6.44
CA ILE A 13 -2.64 10.35 -6.97
C ILE A 13 -3.64 9.56 -6.13
N LEU A 14 -3.48 9.58 -4.81
CA LEU A 14 -4.30 8.79 -3.90
C LEU A 14 -5.65 9.42 -3.60
N GLY A 15 -5.77 10.76 -3.68
CA GLY A 15 -7.01 11.49 -3.41
C GLY A 15 -8.19 11.04 -4.29
N PRO A 16 -8.06 11.04 -5.63
CA PRO A 16 -9.12 10.56 -6.52
C PRO A 16 -9.51 9.10 -6.26
N ILE A 17 -8.53 8.23 -5.94
CA ILE A 17 -8.77 6.81 -5.64
C ILE A 17 -9.52 6.68 -4.31
N ALA A 18 -9.11 7.42 -3.28
CA ALA A 18 -9.77 7.40 -1.98
C ALA A 18 -11.21 7.94 -2.06
N LYS A 19 -11.44 9.01 -2.83
CA LYS A 19 -12.79 9.57 -3.09
C LYS A 19 -13.69 8.55 -3.79
N LEU A 20 -13.17 7.85 -4.83
CA LEU A 20 -13.92 6.81 -5.53
C LEU A 20 -14.27 5.64 -4.60
N LEU A 21 -13.29 5.13 -3.85
CA LEU A 21 -13.49 4.02 -2.91
C LEU A 21 -14.45 4.42 -1.77
N GLY A 22 -14.32 5.64 -1.27
CA GLY A 22 -15.20 6.20 -0.27
C GLY A 22 -16.64 6.35 -0.77
N TRP A 23 -16.82 6.80 -2.02
CA TRP A 23 -18.15 6.88 -2.63
C TRP A 23 -18.82 5.50 -2.74
N ILE A 24 -18.07 4.47 -3.17
CA ILE A 24 -18.58 3.09 -3.22
C ILE A 24 -18.89 2.59 -1.81
N LEU A 25 -18.02 2.85 -0.84
CA LEU A 25 -18.22 2.46 0.56
C LEU A 25 -19.46 3.10 1.16
N ASN A 26 -19.66 4.41 0.93
CA ASN A 26 -20.85 5.13 1.36
C ASN A 26 -22.13 4.54 0.75
N GLY A 27 -22.13 4.25 -0.55
CA GLY A 27 -23.25 3.61 -1.22
C GLY A 27 -23.60 2.24 -0.63
N ILE A 28 -22.58 1.41 -0.35
CA ILE A 28 -22.76 0.10 0.29
C ILE A 28 -23.31 0.26 1.70
N TYR A 29 -22.74 1.16 2.50
CA TYR A 29 -23.21 1.39 3.87
C TYR A 29 -24.66 1.89 3.89
N THR A 30 -25.01 2.85 3.03
CA THR A 30 -26.37 3.36 2.91
C THR A 30 -27.36 2.26 2.50
N LEU A 31 -26.99 1.38 1.57
CA LEU A 31 -27.84 0.22 1.21
C LEU A 31 -28.01 -0.74 2.38
N LEU A 32 -26.98 -0.99 3.17
CA LEU A 32 -27.09 -1.83 4.36
C LEU A 32 -27.94 -1.17 5.44
N SER A 33 -27.83 0.14 5.65
CA SER A 33 -28.63 0.87 6.63
C SER A 33 -30.12 0.87 6.29
N PHE A 34 -30.51 0.85 5.00
CA PHE A 34 -31.91 0.69 4.58
C PHE A 34 -32.54 -0.63 5.02
N ILE A 35 -31.74 -1.68 5.19
CA ILE A 35 -32.19 -2.99 5.68
C ILE A 35 -31.93 -3.18 7.19
N GLY A 36 -31.59 -2.09 7.89
CA GLY A 36 -31.36 -2.08 9.33
C GLY A 36 -29.99 -2.59 9.78
N ILE A 37 -29.02 -2.70 8.85
CA ILE A 37 -27.66 -3.17 9.17
C ILE A 37 -26.69 -1.99 9.11
N GLU A 38 -26.49 -1.32 10.23
CA GLU A 38 -25.50 -0.23 10.35
C GLU A 38 -24.16 -0.80 10.81
N ASN A 39 -23.35 -1.33 9.87
CA ASN A 39 -22.05 -1.93 10.20
C ASN A 39 -20.98 -1.63 9.16
N VAL A 40 -19.96 -0.86 9.56
CA VAL A 40 -18.85 -0.49 8.67
C VAL A 40 -17.97 -1.69 8.33
N GLY A 41 -17.77 -2.63 9.26
CA GLY A 41 -16.99 -3.85 9.00
C GLY A 41 -17.61 -4.71 7.89
N LEU A 42 -18.93 -4.88 7.90
CA LEU A 42 -19.65 -5.56 6.81
C LEU A 42 -19.53 -4.78 5.49
N SER A 43 -19.61 -3.46 5.55
CA SER A 43 -19.42 -2.60 4.38
C SER A 43 -18.03 -2.74 3.77
N ILE A 44 -16.97 -2.89 4.60
CA ILE A 44 -15.60 -3.18 4.16
C ILE A 44 -15.52 -4.53 3.45
N ILE A 45 -16.20 -5.56 3.96
CA ILE A 45 -16.26 -6.88 3.32
C ILE A 45 -16.85 -6.78 1.92
N LEU A 46 -18.02 -6.13 1.79
CA LEU A 46 -18.70 -5.96 0.51
C LEU A 46 -17.89 -5.08 -0.45
N LEU A 47 -17.32 -3.98 0.02
CA LEU A 47 -16.40 -3.14 -0.77
C LEU A 47 -15.24 -3.96 -1.33
N THR A 48 -14.65 -4.83 -0.51
CA THR A 48 -13.55 -5.69 -0.92
C THR A 48 -13.98 -6.63 -2.05
N ILE A 49 -15.15 -7.26 -1.93
CA ILE A 49 -15.73 -8.13 -2.96
C ILE A 49 -15.95 -7.35 -4.27
N VAL A 50 -16.50 -6.13 -4.19
CA VAL A 50 -16.72 -5.27 -5.36
C VAL A 50 -15.38 -4.94 -6.05
N ILE A 51 -14.36 -4.50 -5.30
CA ILE A 51 -13.04 -4.18 -5.83
C ILE A 51 -12.45 -5.40 -6.57
N TYR A 52 -12.44 -6.57 -5.94
CA TYR A 52 -11.85 -7.77 -6.55
C TYR A 52 -12.66 -8.30 -7.73
N THR A 53 -13.97 -8.09 -7.74
CA THR A 53 -14.85 -8.41 -8.89
C THR A 53 -14.52 -7.47 -10.07
N CYS A 54 -14.37 -6.18 -9.84
CA CYS A 54 -13.93 -5.23 -10.87
C CYS A 54 -12.52 -5.53 -11.41
N MET A 55 -11.65 -6.11 -10.56
CA MET A 55 -10.30 -6.51 -10.95
C MET A 55 -10.23 -7.87 -11.67
N LEU A 56 -11.32 -8.63 -11.80
CA LEU A 56 -11.32 -9.94 -12.46
C LEU A 56 -10.64 -9.96 -13.85
N PRO A 57 -10.93 -9.03 -14.79
CA PRO A 57 -10.28 -9.04 -16.10
C PRO A 57 -8.76 -8.82 -16.02
N LEU A 58 -8.30 -8.04 -15.06
CA LEU A 58 -6.88 -7.84 -14.82
C LEU A 58 -6.24 -9.11 -14.24
N ASN A 59 -6.88 -9.73 -13.25
CA ASN A 59 -6.42 -10.97 -12.62
C ASN A 59 -6.37 -12.12 -13.63
N TYR A 60 -7.32 -12.19 -14.57
CA TYR A 60 -7.30 -13.14 -15.68
C TYR A 60 -6.08 -12.98 -16.58
N LYS A 61 -5.79 -11.73 -17.01
CA LYS A 61 -4.60 -11.42 -17.82
C LYS A 61 -3.32 -11.78 -17.10
N GLN A 62 -3.24 -11.50 -15.83
CA GLN A 62 -2.09 -11.82 -14.98
C GLN A 62 -1.91 -13.33 -14.80
N GLN A 63 -2.99 -14.09 -14.59
CA GLN A 63 -2.91 -15.53 -14.48
C GLN A 63 -2.46 -16.16 -15.80
N LYS A 64 -2.96 -15.65 -16.93
CA LYS A 64 -2.49 -16.05 -18.26
C LYS A 64 -0.99 -15.80 -18.42
N PHE A 65 -0.53 -14.60 -18.02
CA PHE A 65 0.90 -14.25 -17.99
C PHE A 65 1.70 -15.25 -17.14
N SER A 66 1.23 -15.54 -15.91
CA SER A 66 1.86 -16.48 -14.99
C SER A 66 2.01 -17.88 -15.62
N LYS A 67 0.94 -18.42 -16.22
CA LYS A 67 0.96 -19.75 -16.86
C LYS A 67 1.89 -19.80 -18.09
N LEU A 68 1.89 -18.75 -18.95
CA LEU A 68 2.81 -18.65 -20.08
C LEU A 68 4.26 -18.50 -19.62
N SER A 69 4.50 -17.72 -18.58
CA SER A 69 5.82 -17.55 -17.97
C SER A 69 6.36 -18.88 -17.42
N GLN A 70 5.50 -19.70 -16.80
CA GLN A 70 5.87 -21.04 -16.32
C GLN A 70 6.28 -21.98 -17.50
N LYS A 71 5.53 -21.97 -18.59
CA LYS A 71 5.86 -22.73 -19.80
C LYS A 71 7.17 -22.26 -20.45
N MET A 72 7.49 -20.98 -20.31
CA MET A 72 8.73 -20.38 -20.83
C MET A 72 9.98 -20.74 -20.00
N GLN A 73 9.83 -21.03 -18.71
CA GLN A 73 10.96 -21.27 -17.77
C GLN A 73 12.02 -22.28 -18.27
N PRO A 74 11.65 -23.45 -18.83
CA PRO A 74 12.67 -24.42 -19.32
C PRO A 74 13.53 -23.84 -20.45
N GLU A 75 12.95 -23.06 -21.38
CA GLU A 75 13.70 -22.42 -22.46
C GLU A 75 14.56 -21.27 -21.91
N LEU A 76 14.04 -20.49 -20.97
CA LEU A 76 14.79 -19.42 -20.31
C LEU A 76 16.01 -19.97 -19.58
N LYS A 77 15.86 -21.11 -18.89
CA LYS A 77 16.97 -21.78 -18.21
C LYS A 77 18.06 -22.22 -19.19
N LYS A 78 17.69 -22.78 -20.32
CA LYS A 78 18.68 -23.15 -21.37
C LYS A 78 19.49 -21.94 -21.83
N ILE A 79 18.84 -20.78 -21.97
CA ILE A 79 19.53 -19.52 -22.32
C ILE A 79 20.49 -19.12 -21.19
N GLN A 80 20.03 -19.13 -19.94
CA GLN A 80 20.87 -18.78 -18.80
C GLN A 80 22.07 -19.73 -18.63
N ASP A 81 21.87 -21.05 -18.78
CA ASP A 81 22.92 -22.06 -18.67
C ASP A 81 23.97 -21.90 -19.80
N LYS A 82 23.55 -21.51 -21.03
CA LYS A 82 24.45 -21.23 -22.17
C LYS A 82 25.42 -20.08 -21.88
N TYR A 83 25.02 -19.10 -21.08
CA TYR A 83 25.83 -17.95 -20.72
C TYR A 83 26.40 -18.01 -19.31
N LYS A 84 26.14 -19.09 -18.57
CA LYS A 84 26.62 -19.29 -17.20
C LYS A 84 28.17 -19.27 -17.15
N GLY A 85 28.71 -18.46 -16.26
CA GLY A 85 30.16 -18.31 -16.09
C GLY A 85 30.82 -17.31 -17.04
N LYS A 86 30.14 -16.83 -18.08
CA LYS A 86 30.64 -15.77 -18.94
C LYS A 86 30.33 -14.41 -18.31
N LYS A 87 31.38 -13.64 -17.97
CA LYS A 87 31.24 -12.34 -17.29
C LYS A 87 31.47 -11.16 -18.23
N ASP A 88 31.75 -11.45 -19.51
CA ASP A 88 31.99 -10.44 -20.53
C ASP A 88 30.68 -9.73 -20.91
N GLN A 89 30.79 -8.47 -21.24
CA GLN A 89 29.66 -7.60 -21.59
C GLN A 89 28.91 -8.09 -22.85
N GLU A 90 29.63 -8.67 -23.80
CA GLU A 90 29.07 -9.21 -25.04
C GLU A 90 28.14 -10.41 -24.75
N SER A 91 28.56 -11.35 -23.90
CA SER A 91 27.74 -12.49 -23.47
C SER A 91 26.49 -12.02 -22.67
N ALA A 92 26.61 -11.02 -21.83
CA ALA A 92 25.48 -10.45 -21.10
C ALA A 92 24.45 -9.81 -22.07
N MET A 93 24.93 -9.12 -23.10
CA MET A 93 24.07 -8.54 -24.14
C MET A 93 23.38 -9.62 -24.98
N ALA A 94 24.11 -10.65 -25.39
CA ALA A 94 23.57 -11.76 -26.15
C ALA A 94 22.49 -12.53 -25.35
N MET A 95 22.73 -12.78 -24.05
CA MET A 95 21.75 -13.38 -23.15
C MET A 95 20.47 -12.52 -23.04
N ASN A 96 20.61 -11.21 -22.88
CA ASN A 96 19.46 -10.31 -22.81
C ASN A 96 18.65 -10.32 -24.10
N GLN A 97 19.31 -10.37 -25.26
CA GLN A 97 18.63 -10.45 -26.56
C GLN A 97 17.87 -11.75 -26.75
N GLU A 98 18.50 -12.90 -26.49
CA GLU A 98 17.84 -14.20 -26.57
C GLU A 98 16.66 -14.26 -25.60
N THR A 99 16.81 -13.70 -24.42
CA THR A 99 15.72 -13.59 -23.42
C THR A 99 14.58 -12.72 -23.94
N GLN A 100 14.85 -11.56 -24.55
CA GLN A 100 13.81 -10.70 -25.12
C GLN A 100 13.07 -11.37 -26.28
N LEU A 101 13.77 -12.09 -27.16
CA LEU A 101 13.18 -12.86 -28.24
C LEU A 101 12.26 -13.96 -27.70
N LEU A 102 12.67 -14.61 -26.61
CA LEU A 102 11.87 -15.62 -25.93
C LEU A 102 10.59 -15.02 -25.35
N TYR A 103 10.67 -13.87 -24.65
CA TYR A 103 9.49 -13.15 -24.18
C TYR A 103 8.52 -12.80 -25.29
N GLN A 104 9.03 -12.36 -26.43
CA GLN A 104 8.21 -12.05 -27.62
C GLN A 104 7.53 -13.30 -28.20
N LYS A 105 8.25 -14.45 -28.30
CA LYS A 105 7.71 -15.74 -28.74
C LYS A 105 6.49 -16.14 -27.89
N TYR A 106 6.61 -16.00 -26.57
CA TYR A 106 5.52 -16.31 -25.64
C TYR A 106 4.44 -15.22 -25.55
N GLY A 107 4.68 -14.04 -26.12
CA GLY A 107 3.76 -12.90 -26.10
C GLY A 107 3.55 -12.32 -24.73
N ILE A 108 4.57 -12.35 -23.88
CA ILE A 108 4.59 -11.82 -22.52
C ILE A 108 5.64 -10.73 -22.38
N SER A 109 5.48 -9.86 -21.37
CA SER A 109 6.42 -8.77 -21.06
C SER A 109 7.16 -9.07 -19.74
N PRO A 110 8.46 -8.76 -19.63
CA PRO A 110 9.19 -8.89 -18.35
C PRO A 110 8.54 -8.12 -17.20
N SER A 111 7.88 -7.01 -17.48
CA SER A 111 7.18 -6.16 -16.50
C SER A 111 5.78 -6.66 -16.10
N GLY A 112 5.27 -7.72 -16.74
CA GLY A 112 3.90 -8.18 -16.54
C GLY A 112 3.58 -8.63 -15.11
N SER A 113 4.56 -9.10 -14.35
CA SER A 113 4.43 -9.46 -12.93
C SER A 113 4.34 -8.24 -12.01
N CYS A 114 4.95 -7.11 -12.39
CA CYS A 114 5.00 -5.91 -11.55
C CYS A 114 3.73 -5.06 -11.66
N VAL A 115 2.96 -5.20 -12.73
CA VAL A 115 1.76 -4.38 -12.99
C VAL A 115 0.74 -4.52 -11.87
N GLN A 116 0.56 -5.72 -11.32
CA GLN A 116 -0.36 -5.91 -10.20
C GLN A 116 0.06 -5.14 -8.96
N LEU A 117 1.35 -5.15 -8.62
CA LEU A 117 1.86 -4.41 -7.46
C LEU A 117 1.64 -2.90 -7.64
N LEU A 118 1.89 -2.38 -8.86
CA LEU A 118 1.68 -0.97 -9.18
C LEU A 118 0.22 -0.54 -9.06
N ILE A 119 -0.75 -1.42 -9.34
CA ILE A 119 -2.18 -1.13 -9.18
C ILE A 119 -2.63 -1.35 -7.73
N GLN A 120 -2.14 -2.41 -7.08
CA GLN A 120 -2.55 -2.79 -5.73
C GLN A 120 -2.11 -1.80 -4.67
N MET A 121 -0.88 -1.22 -4.80
CA MET A 121 -0.32 -0.31 -3.79
C MET A 121 -1.13 0.99 -3.63
N PRO A 122 -1.50 1.72 -4.70
CA PRO A 122 -2.35 2.89 -4.57
C PRO A 122 -3.72 2.57 -3.95
N ILE A 123 -4.33 1.43 -4.30
CA ILE A 123 -5.61 0.99 -3.73
C ILE A 123 -5.45 0.74 -2.23
N LEU A 124 -4.39 0.04 -1.81
CA LEU A 124 -4.12 -0.25 -0.41
C LEU A 124 -3.94 1.02 0.42
N PHE A 125 -3.13 1.95 -0.07
CA PHE A 125 -2.90 3.22 0.63
C PHE A 125 -4.17 4.10 0.67
N ALA A 126 -4.97 4.10 -0.39
CA ALA A 126 -6.25 4.79 -0.40
C ALA A 126 -7.24 4.17 0.60
N LEU A 127 -7.34 2.84 0.66
CA LEU A 127 -8.17 2.14 1.65
C LEU A 127 -7.70 2.41 3.09
N TYR A 128 -6.38 2.44 3.33
CA TYR A 128 -5.86 2.84 4.62
C TYR A 128 -6.39 4.22 5.04
N ARG A 129 -6.39 5.20 4.13
CA ARG A 129 -6.92 6.54 4.40
C ARG A 129 -8.43 6.54 4.64
N VAL A 130 -9.18 5.77 3.86
CA VAL A 130 -10.64 5.63 4.01
C VAL A 130 -11.00 5.00 5.36
N PHE A 131 -10.34 3.92 5.75
CA PHE A 131 -10.64 3.22 7.02
C PHE A 131 -10.11 3.94 8.25
N TYR A 132 -9.07 4.76 8.08
CA TYR A 132 -8.56 5.59 9.15
C TYR A 132 -9.46 6.81 9.45
N ASN A 133 -10.27 7.24 8.49
CA ASN A 133 -11.13 8.41 8.62
C ASN A 133 -12.53 8.14 8.03
N VAL A 134 -13.22 7.16 8.60
CA VAL A 134 -14.54 6.68 8.15
C VAL A 134 -15.57 7.80 8.01
N PRO A 135 -15.72 8.76 8.96
CA PRO A 135 -16.68 9.85 8.84
C PRO A 135 -16.47 10.75 7.60
N ALA A 136 -15.23 10.83 7.10
CA ALA A 136 -14.94 11.58 5.88
C ALA A 136 -15.52 10.96 4.61
N TYR A 137 -15.93 9.69 4.67
CA TYR A 137 -16.35 8.90 3.52
C TYR A 137 -17.74 8.29 3.66
N ILE A 138 -18.30 8.19 4.87
CA ILE A 138 -19.64 7.65 5.12
C ILE A 138 -20.50 8.75 5.76
N ASN A 139 -21.43 9.29 4.99
CA ASN A 139 -22.25 10.43 5.39
C ASN A 139 -23.08 10.12 6.66
N VAL A 140 -23.72 8.96 6.73
CA VAL A 140 -24.51 8.56 7.90
C VAL A 140 -23.66 8.54 9.19
N VAL A 141 -22.40 8.09 9.09
CA VAL A 141 -21.48 8.12 10.24
C VAL A 141 -21.06 9.56 10.56
N LYS A 142 -20.80 10.40 9.54
CA LYS A 142 -20.53 11.82 9.73
C LYS A 142 -21.65 12.50 10.51
N ASP A 143 -22.89 12.26 10.09
CA ASP A 143 -24.09 12.92 10.64
C ASP A 143 -24.26 12.60 12.14
N LYS A 144 -23.82 11.43 12.61
CA LYS A 144 -23.80 11.09 14.04
C LYS A 144 -22.91 12.03 14.88
N PHE A 145 -21.78 12.49 14.31
CA PHE A 145 -20.80 13.32 15.02
C PHE A 145 -20.97 14.82 14.75
N ILE A 146 -21.65 15.22 13.66
CA ILE A 146 -21.71 16.63 13.28
C ILE A 146 -22.49 17.48 14.27
N GLY A 147 -23.49 16.92 14.94
CA GLY A 147 -24.25 17.60 16.00
C GLY A 147 -23.33 17.97 17.17
N ILE A 148 -22.49 17.04 17.64
CA ILE A 148 -21.50 17.28 18.70
C ILE A 148 -20.50 18.36 18.25
N ALA A 149 -20.02 18.26 17.01
CA ALA A 149 -19.07 19.24 16.47
C ALA A 149 -19.70 20.63 16.37
N ASP A 150 -20.99 20.72 16.05
CA ASP A 150 -21.72 21.96 15.99
C ASP A 150 -21.82 22.64 17.37
N GLU A 151 -22.10 21.88 18.41
CA GLU A 151 -22.09 22.42 19.79
C GLU A 151 -20.68 22.89 20.18
N ILE A 152 -19.65 22.09 19.93
CA ILE A 152 -18.26 22.38 20.31
C ILE A 152 -17.74 23.68 19.71
N VAL A 153 -18.00 23.94 18.41
CA VAL A 153 -17.46 25.13 17.75
C VAL A 153 -18.07 26.44 18.24
N HIS A 154 -19.18 26.36 19.00
CA HIS A 154 -19.83 27.51 19.62
C HIS A 154 -19.39 27.73 21.10
N VAL A 155 -18.54 26.87 21.67
CA VAL A 155 -18.00 27.04 23.00
C VAL A 155 -16.80 28.00 22.95
N ASP A 156 -16.77 28.97 23.83
CA ASP A 156 -15.64 29.90 23.94
C ASP A 156 -14.35 29.15 24.28
N GLY A 157 -13.27 29.42 23.53
CA GLY A 157 -11.98 28.78 23.73
C GLY A 157 -11.88 27.31 23.22
N PHE A 158 -12.86 26.84 22.42
CA PHE A 158 -12.88 25.47 21.92
C PHE A 158 -11.59 25.09 21.16
N SER A 159 -10.99 26.02 20.43
CA SER A 159 -9.76 25.83 19.66
C SER A 159 -8.60 25.32 20.51
N ASP A 160 -8.40 25.94 21.67
CA ASP A 160 -7.35 25.56 22.61
C ASP A 160 -7.64 24.19 23.23
N THR A 161 -8.89 23.97 23.64
CA THR A 161 -9.35 22.70 24.20
C THR A 161 -9.22 21.56 23.18
N MET A 162 -9.62 21.78 21.92
CA MET A 162 -9.43 20.79 20.84
C MET A 162 -7.95 20.49 20.58
N SER A 163 -7.09 21.50 20.61
CA SER A 163 -5.64 21.33 20.47
C SER A 163 -5.05 20.52 21.62
N GLU A 164 -5.53 20.73 22.85
CA GLU A 164 -5.18 19.94 24.02
C GLU A 164 -5.63 18.48 23.91
N ILE A 165 -6.86 18.22 23.43
CA ILE A 165 -7.38 16.88 23.17
C ILE A 165 -6.50 16.15 22.14
N VAL A 166 -6.17 16.79 21.02
CA VAL A 166 -5.31 16.23 19.97
C VAL A 166 -3.95 15.80 20.57
N LYS A 167 -3.38 16.63 21.45
CA LYS A 167 -2.11 16.35 22.11
C LYS A 167 -2.22 15.23 23.15
N ASN A 168 -3.22 15.27 24.01
CA ASN A 168 -3.40 14.30 25.11
C ASN A 168 -3.69 12.89 24.60
N PHE A 169 -4.55 12.77 23.58
CA PHE A 169 -4.87 11.49 22.94
C PHE A 169 -3.91 11.11 21.82
N LYS A 170 -2.87 11.92 21.54
CA LYS A 170 -1.88 11.69 20.49
C LYS A 170 -2.53 11.41 19.14
N ILE A 171 -3.60 12.16 18.82
CA ILE A 171 -4.39 11.94 17.61
C ILE A 171 -3.58 12.32 16.39
N ASN A 172 -3.38 11.36 15.49
CA ASN A 172 -2.74 11.61 14.20
C ASN A 172 -3.81 11.95 13.15
N LEU A 173 -3.80 13.18 12.67
CA LEU A 173 -4.73 13.67 11.66
C LEU A 173 -4.06 13.67 10.28
N SER A 174 -4.86 13.47 9.22
CA SER A 174 -4.36 13.44 7.84
C SER A 174 -3.80 14.79 7.38
N THR A 175 -4.33 15.88 7.93
CA THR A 175 -3.89 17.26 7.73
C THR A 175 -3.71 17.92 9.09
N LYS A 176 -2.88 18.97 9.14
CA LYS A 176 -2.75 19.77 10.37
C LYS A 176 -4.10 20.46 10.61
N PRO A 177 -4.75 20.26 11.78
CA PRO A 177 -6.02 20.88 12.06
C PRO A 177 -5.84 22.41 12.18
N ASP A 178 -6.78 23.15 11.59
CA ASP A 178 -6.93 24.57 11.78
C ASP A 178 -8.31 24.79 12.42
N PHE A 179 -8.30 25.15 13.71
CA PHE A 179 -9.52 25.42 14.49
C PHE A 179 -9.90 26.90 14.50
N VAL A 180 -9.30 27.72 13.64
CA VAL A 180 -9.58 29.16 13.58
C VAL A 180 -10.78 29.41 12.66
N ILE A 181 -11.85 29.97 13.22
CA ILE A 181 -13.02 30.43 12.45
C ILE A 181 -12.82 31.91 12.10
N THR A 182 -12.61 32.19 10.80
CA THR A 182 -12.43 33.56 10.30
C THR A 182 -13.70 34.13 9.67
N ASP A 183 -14.54 33.25 9.12
CA ASP A 183 -15.79 33.60 8.46
C ASP A 183 -16.78 32.41 8.45
N SER A 184 -18.00 32.64 7.98
CA SER A 184 -19.01 31.58 7.88
C SER A 184 -18.66 30.43 6.94
N ASN A 185 -17.71 30.61 6.01
CA ASN A 185 -17.28 29.56 5.10
C ASN A 185 -16.25 28.64 5.75
N THR A 186 -15.52 29.12 6.75
CA THR A 186 -14.51 28.32 7.49
C THR A 186 -15.11 27.45 8.58
N ILE A 187 -16.30 27.81 9.09
CA ILE A 187 -16.96 27.07 10.19
C ILE A 187 -17.19 25.59 9.84
N ASP A 188 -17.63 25.30 8.61
CA ASP A 188 -17.87 23.92 8.18
C ASP A 188 -16.56 23.11 8.08
N ASN A 189 -15.46 23.74 7.71
CA ASN A 189 -14.15 23.11 7.71
C ASN A 189 -13.68 22.81 9.14
N VAL A 190 -13.91 23.76 10.06
CA VAL A 190 -13.58 23.59 11.47
C VAL A 190 -14.42 22.48 12.11
N LYS A 191 -15.76 22.45 11.83
CA LYS A 191 -16.62 21.33 12.26
C LYS A 191 -16.11 20.00 11.77
N ASN A 192 -15.66 19.91 10.52
CA ASN A 192 -15.09 18.70 9.95
C ASN A 192 -13.80 18.27 10.69
N PHE A 193 -12.92 19.21 11.06
CA PHE A 193 -11.75 18.90 11.88
C PHE A 193 -12.14 18.44 13.29
N VAL A 194 -13.16 19.05 13.88
CA VAL A 194 -13.69 18.62 15.18
C VAL A 194 -14.22 17.18 15.08
N VAL A 195 -15.01 16.84 14.06
CA VAL A 195 -15.47 15.46 13.82
C VAL A 195 -14.30 14.50 13.65
N ASP A 196 -13.26 14.88 12.91
CA ASP A 196 -12.07 14.04 12.73
C ASP A 196 -11.34 13.77 14.07
N VAL A 197 -11.40 14.68 15.01
CA VAL A 197 -10.81 14.52 16.35
C VAL A 197 -11.72 13.67 17.23
N ILE A 198 -13.02 14.04 17.39
CA ILE A 198 -13.93 13.35 18.30
C ILE A 198 -14.21 11.89 17.89
N TYR A 199 -14.14 11.57 16.60
CA TYR A 199 -14.23 10.19 16.14
C TYR A 199 -13.06 9.31 16.61
N LYS A 200 -11.91 9.90 16.91
CA LYS A 200 -10.67 9.21 17.30
C LYS A 200 -10.42 9.15 18.81
N ILE A 201 -11.20 9.86 19.62
CA ILE A 201 -11.14 9.70 21.07
C ILE A 201 -11.78 8.36 21.49
N PRO A 202 -11.41 7.81 22.65
CA PRO A 202 -11.94 6.52 23.12
C PRO A 202 -13.46 6.50 23.27
N SER A 203 -14.05 7.59 23.77
CA SER A 203 -15.50 7.76 23.96
C SER A 203 -15.85 9.25 23.94
N VAL A 204 -17.03 9.61 23.39
CA VAL A 204 -17.55 10.99 23.46
C VAL A 204 -17.84 11.43 24.91
N GLU A 205 -18.12 10.49 25.80
CA GLU A 205 -18.26 10.74 27.24
C GLU A 205 -17.03 11.45 27.82
N THR A 206 -15.83 11.14 27.31
CA THR A 206 -14.58 11.77 27.73
C THR A 206 -14.57 13.29 27.53
N LEU A 207 -15.42 13.83 26.67
CA LEU A 207 -15.52 15.27 26.43
C LEU A 207 -16.19 16.00 27.60
N VAL A 208 -17.11 15.33 28.32
CA VAL A 208 -17.95 15.91 29.40
C VAL A 208 -17.63 15.34 30.78
N THR A 209 -16.79 14.32 30.88
CA THR A 209 -16.35 13.74 32.17
C THR A 209 -14.99 14.27 32.58
N PRO A 210 -14.73 14.38 33.93
CA PRO A 210 -13.43 14.80 34.42
C PRO A 210 -12.32 13.83 33.98
N ASN A 211 -11.23 14.38 33.43
CA ASN A 211 -10.01 13.64 33.12
C ASN A 211 -9.21 13.30 34.38
N ALA A 212 -8.05 12.66 34.27
CA ALA A 212 -7.18 12.30 35.39
C ALA A 212 -6.75 13.49 36.24
N ASP A 213 -6.75 14.70 35.71
CA ASP A 213 -6.41 15.95 36.39
C ASP A 213 -7.65 16.64 36.97
N GLY A 214 -8.84 16.02 36.88
CA GLY A 214 -10.11 16.55 37.34
C GLY A 214 -10.71 17.65 36.46
N LYS A 215 -10.18 17.87 35.23
CA LYS A 215 -10.64 18.87 34.29
C LYS A 215 -11.62 18.25 33.30
N VAL A 216 -12.75 18.91 33.09
CA VAL A 216 -13.71 18.59 32.02
C VAL A 216 -13.31 19.39 30.75
N TYR A 217 -13.30 18.75 29.61
CA TYR A 217 -12.94 19.43 28.35
C TYR A 217 -14.03 20.40 27.93
N PHE A 218 -15.27 19.97 27.92
CA PHE A 218 -16.43 20.80 27.55
C PHE A 218 -17.58 20.57 28.51
N GLU A 219 -18.13 21.65 29.02
CA GLU A 219 -19.31 21.63 29.86
C GLU A 219 -20.58 21.91 29.03
N GLY A 220 -21.66 21.22 29.35
CA GLY A 220 -22.99 21.54 28.82
C GLY A 220 -23.23 21.10 27.35
N LEU A 221 -22.49 20.12 26.83
CA LEU A 221 -22.80 19.55 25.51
C LEU A 221 -24.06 18.67 25.61
N SER A 222 -25.21 19.19 25.13
CA SER A 222 -26.51 18.51 25.21
C SER A 222 -26.54 17.22 24.40
N THR A 223 -26.00 17.23 23.19
CA THR A 223 -25.92 16.04 22.33
C THR A 223 -25.10 14.93 22.95
N VAL A 224 -23.98 15.25 23.62
CA VAL A 224 -23.18 14.25 24.31
C VAL A 224 -23.93 13.70 25.54
N THR A 225 -24.63 14.55 26.27
CA THR A 225 -25.43 14.10 27.42
C THR A 225 -26.52 13.13 27.01
N GLU A 226 -27.25 13.42 25.92
CA GLU A 226 -28.26 12.52 25.33
C GLU A 226 -27.64 11.16 24.91
N ILE A 227 -26.44 11.17 24.29
CA ILE A 227 -25.73 9.95 23.90
C ILE A 227 -25.34 9.14 25.15
N VAL A 228 -24.84 9.78 26.21
CA VAL A 228 -24.47 9.11 27.45
C VAL A 228 -25.69 8.49 28.13
N GLU A 229 -26.83 9.17 28.14
CA GLU A 229 -28.09 8.69 28.69
C GLU A 229 -28.69 7.55 27.87
N SER A 230 -28.58 7.58 26.54
CA SER A 230 -29.10 6.55 25.64
C SER A 230 -28.20 5.31 25.51
N GLY A 231 -26.95 5.42 25.89
CA GLY A 231 -25.94 4.36 25.82
C GLY A 231 -24.83 4.62 24.82
N VAL A 232 -23.64 4.91 25.33
CA VAL A 232 -22.43 5.22 24.51
C VAL A 232 -22.04 4.06 23.60
N GLU A 233 -22.24 2.81 24.06
CA GLU A 233 -21.94 1.62 23.28
C GLU A 233 -22.82 1.52 22.03
N GLU A 234 -24.10 1.87 22.15
CA GLU A 234 -25.04 1.87 21.05
C GLU A 234 -24.69 2.91 19.99
N PHE A 235 -24.19 4.08 20.44
CA PHE A 235 -23.71 5.12 19.54
C PHE A 235 -22.56 4.67 18.64
N TYR A 236 -21.64 3.80 19.14
CA TYR A 236 -20.49 3.29 18.41
C TYR A 236 -20.71 1.93 17.75
N ASN A 237 -21.90 1.29 17.86
CA ASN A 237 -22.18 -0.05 17.34
C ASN A 237 -21.81 -0.21 15.84
N PHE A 238 -22.00 0.84 15.04
CA PHE A 238 -21.64 0.82 13.63
C PHE A 238 -20.14 0.54 13.38
N ASN A 239 -19.28 0.87 14.36
CA ASN A 239 -17.83 0.75 14.28
C ASN A 239 -17.28 -0.55 14.85
N TYR A 240 -18.17 -1.42 15.40
CA TYR A 240 -17.76 -2.70 15.95
C TYR A 240 -18.12 -3.84 15.00
N PHE A 241 -17.13 -4.65 14.68
CA PHE A 241 -17.31 -5.88 13.92
C PHE A 241 -16.78 -7.06 14.73
N LEU A 242 -17.65 -8.04 15.04
CA LEU A 242 -17.36 -9.18 15.93
C LEU A 242 -16.78 -8.74 17.29
N GLY A 243 -17.29 -7.64 17.85
CA GLY A 243 -16.85 -7.07 19.11
C GLY A 243 -15.54 -6.28 19.06
N LEU A 244 -14.90 -6.17 17.88
CA LEU A 244 -13.66 -5.42 17.69
C LEU A 244 -13.95 -4.07 17.05
N ASN A 245 -13.42 -2.99 17.62
CA ASN A 245 -13.47 -1.67 17.00
C ASN A 245 -12.59 -1.64 15.75
N ILE A 246 -13.21 -1.44 14.58
CA ILE A 246 -12.54 -1.51 13.27
C ILE A 246 -11.54 -0.38 13.02
N SER A 247 -11.68 0.74 13.71
CA SER A 247 -10.79 1.90 13.59
C SER A 247 -9.57 1.80 14.49
N ASN A 248 -9.61 0.96 15.54
CA ASN A 248 -8.49 0.72 16.44
C ASN A 248 -7.53 -0.33 15.86
N THR A 249 -6.29 -0.36 16.33
CA THR A 249 -5.30 -1.36 15.90
C THR A 249 -5.42 -2.63 16.75
N PRO A 250 -5.15 -3.83 16.18
CA PRO A 250 -5.13 -5.07 16.96
C PRO A 250 -4.19 -4.97 18.15
N TRP A 251 -3.04 -4.30 18.01
CA TRP A 251 -2.10 -4.12 19.12
C TRP A 251 -2.71 -3.35 20.30
N ASN A 252 -3.36 -2.22 20.04
CA ASN A 252 -4.00 -1.42 21.09
C ASN A 252 -5.12 -2.21 21.76
N ILE A 253 -5.97 -2.89 20.97
CA ILE A 253 -7.06 -3.72 21.53
C ILE A 253 -6.49 -4.81 22.45
N ILE A 254 -5.38 -5.47 22.06
CA ILE A 254 -4.72 -6.49 22.87
C ILE A 254 -4.24 -5.88 24.19
N VAL A 255 -3.50 -4.76 24.15
CA VAL A 255 -2.93 -4.14 25.34
C VAL A 255 -4.03 -3.66 26.30
N GLU A 256 -5.04 -2.96 25.80
CA GLU A 256 -6.16 -2.43 26.59
C GLU A 256 -6.96 -3.57 27.27
N ASN A 257 -7.33 -4.60 26.50
CA ASN A 257 -8.17 -5.68 26.99
C ASN A 257 -7.39 -6.72 27.81
N PHE A 258 -6.08 -6.86 27.62
CA PHE A 258 -5.24 -7.69 28.48
C PHE A 258 -5.19 -7.13 29.89
N ASN A 259 -5.05 -5.81 30.04
CA ASN A 259 -5.07 -5.13 31.32
C ASN A 259 -6.47 -5.18 31.98
N ALA A 260 -7.52 -5.11 31.17
CA ALA A 260 -8.91 -5.25 31.63
C ALA A 260 -9.34 -6.72 31.88
N LYS A 261 -8.45 -7.72 31.68
CA LYS A 261 -8.72 -9.17 31.77
C LYS A 261 -9.81 -9.67 30.85
N ASN A 262 -10.10 -8.97 29.76
CA ASN A 262 -11.05 -9.39 28.72
C ASN A 262 -10.35 -10.22 27.64
N TYR A 263 -9.99 -11.46 27.99
CA TYR A 263 -9.20 -12.35 27.12
C TYR A 263 -9.90 -12.75 25.83
N LEU A 264 -11.23 -12.66 25.75
CA LEU A 264 -11.99 -12.95 24.53
C LEU A 264 -11.68 -11.94 23.44
N LEU A 265 -11.66 -10.64 23.78
CA LEU A 265 -11.29 -9.57 22.84
C LEU A 265 -9.80 -9.60 22.49
N VAL A 266 -8.94 -9.96 23.44
CA VAL A 266 -7.49 -10.20 23.16
C VAL A 266 -7.33 -11.28 22.10
N PHE A 267 -8.02 -12.41 22.27
CA PHE A 267 -8.00 -13.51 21.30
C PHE A 267 -8.55 -13.08 19.95
N GLY A 268 -9.70 -12.39 19.91
CA GLY A 268 -10.32 -11.86 18.69
C GLY A 268 -9.37 -10.93 17.94
N ALA A 269 -8.72 -9.99 18.62
CA ALA A 269 -7.76 -9.06 18.02
C ALA A 269 -6.51 -9.78 17.48
N LEU A 270 -6.00 -10.80 18.19
CA LEU A 270 -4.88 -11.62 17.74
C LEU A 270 -5.23 -12.44 16.49
N MET A 271 -6.49 -12.90 16.38
CA MET A 271 -6.93 -13.67 15.23
C MET A 271 -6.91 -12.88 13.91
N ILE A 272 -7.06 -11.55 13.93
CA ILE A 272 -7.03 -10.73 12.71
C ILE A 272 -5.69 -10.86 11.96
N PRO A 273 -4.50 -10.56 12.55
CA PRO A 273 -3.22 -10.74 11.87
C PRO A 273 -2.91 -12.20 11.54
N VAL A 274 -3.31 -13.16 12.41
CA VAL A 274 -3.10 -14.58 12.17
C VAL A 274 -3.90 -15.06 10.97
N LEU A 275 -5.20 -14.74 10.87
CA LEU A 275 -6.05 -15.08 9.73
C LEU A 275 -5.59 -14.40 8.44
N ALA A 276 -5.18 -13.13 8.52
CA ALA A 276 -4.61 -12.41 7.37
C ALA A 276 -3.37 -13.15 6.83
N TYR A 277 -2.47 -13.56 7.71
CA TYR A 277 -1.28 -14.35 7.34
C TYR A 277 -1.65 -15.71 6.73
N LEU A 278 -2.48 -16.49 7.41
CA LEU A 278 -2.85 -17.83 6.95
C LEU A 278 -3.57 -17.83 5.60
N THR A 279 -4.55 -16.94 5.42
CA THR A 279 -5.28 -16.80 4.16
C THR A 279 -4.37 -16.32 3.03
N GLN A 280 -3.42 -15.43 3.32
CA GLN A 280 -2.45 -14.96 2.33
C GLN A 280 -1.47 -16.05 1.92
N VAL A 281 -0.91 -16.83 2.88
CA VAL A 281 -0.03 -17.97 2.58
C VAL A 281 -0.77 -19.01 1.74
N LEU A 282 -2.03 -19.32 2.07
CA LEU A 282 -2.84 -20.25 1.30
C LEU A 282 -3.08 -19.74 -0.13
N SER A 283 -3.45 -18.47 -0.29
CA SER A 283 -3.63 -17.83 -1.59
C SER A 283 -2.37 -17.89 -2.45
N ILE A 284 -1.19 -17.59 -1.87
CA ILE A 284 0.10 -17.65 -2.57
C ILE A 284 0.44 -19.08 -2.97
N LYS A 285 0.25 -20.07 -2.09
CA LYS A 285 0.51 -21.49 -2.42
C LYS A 285 -0.36 -21.98 -3.60
N LEU A 286 -1.61 -21.54 -3.67
CA LEU A 286 -2.50 -21.89 -4.79
C LEU A 286 -2.10 -21.20 -6.10
N MET A 287 -1.47 -20.02 -6.01
CA MET A 287 -0.99 -19.27 -7.17
C MET A 287 0.34 -19.82 -7.71
N GLN A 288 1.15 -20.43 -6.85
CA GLN A 288 2.41 -21.07 -7.24
C GLN A 288 2.13 -22.41 -7.90
N ALA A 289 2.40 -22.54 -9.20
CA ALA A 289 2.51 -23.86 -9.79
C ALA A 289 3.78 -24.57 -9.24
N LYS A 290 3.73 -25.89 -9.18
CA LYS A 290 4.83 -26.75 -8.78
C LYS A 290 6.03 -26.60 -9.74
N ASN A 291 6.87 -25.61 -9.55
CA ASN A 291 8.12 -25.46 -10.31
C ASN A 291 9.31 -25.75 -9.40
N ASN A 292 9.88 -26.91 -9.57
CA ASN A 292 11.14 -27.35 -8.96
C ASN A 292 12.35 -26.83 -9.78
N THR A 293 12.40 -25.56 -10.14
CA THR A 293 13.57 -24.98 -10.80
C THR A 293 14.45 -24.30 -9.77
N GLY A 294 15.66 -24.84 -9.60
CA GLY A 294 16.67 -24.35 -8.67
C GLY A 294 17.37 -23.05 -9.11
N ASP A 295 16.69 -22.20 -9.87
CA ASP A 295 17.25 -20.99 -10.44
C ASP A 295 17.20 -19.80 -9.48
N GLN A 296 18.15 -18.88 -9.62
CA GLN A 296 18.30 -17.66 -8.84
C GLN A 296 17.00 -16.83 -8.82
N MET A 297 16.26 -16.76 -9.93
CA MET A 297 14.96 -16.09 -10.04
C MET A 297 13.88 -16.83 -9.24
N ALA A 298 13.86 -18.17 -9.26
CA ALA A 298 12.94 -18.96 -8.46
C ALA A 298 13.23 -18.82 -6.94
N GLN A 299 14.50 -18.69 -6.58
CA GLN A 299 14.92 -18.44 -5.21
C GLN A 299 14.50 -17.03 -4.75
N GLN A 300 14.64 -16.01 -5.60
CA GLN A 300 14.17 -14.65 -5.31
C GLN A 300 12.64 -14.60 -5.17
N MET A 301 11.90 -15.25 -6.06
CA MET A 301 10.44 -15.39 -5.94
C MET A 301 10.04 -16.13 -4.65
N LYS A 302 10.74 -17.20 -4.29
CA LYS A 302 10.48 -17.94 -3.05
C LYS A 302 10.70 -17.07 -1.82
N MET A 303 11.80 -16.30 -1.80
CA MET A 303 12.09 -15.36 -0.71
C MET A 303 10.99 -14.28 -0.61
N MET A 304 10.62 -13.65 -1.73
CA MET A 304 9.54 -12.65 -1.76
C MET A 304 8.20 -13.24 -1.30
N ASN A 305 7.85 -14.44 -1.73
CA ASN A 305 6.60 -15.11 -1.37
C ASN A 305 6.55 -15.58 0.09
N THR A 306 7.69 -15.74 0.74
CA THR A 306 7.77 -16.06 2.18
C THR A 306 7.82 -14.79 3.01
N PHE A 307 8.58 -13.78 2.57
CA PHE A 307 8.78 -12.54 3.30
C PHE A 307 7.53 -11.65 3.31
N MET A 308 6.82 -11.56 2.18
CA MET A 308 5.66 -10.68 2.05
C MET A 308 4.50 -11.02 3.02
N PRO A 309 4.05 -12.29 3.19
CA PRO A 309 3.07 -12.64 4.21
C PRO A 309 3.53 -12.35 5.63
N PHE A 310 4.81 -12.61 5.92
CA PHE A 310 5.37 -12.34 7.24
C PHE A 310 5.38 -10.85 7.57
N MET A 311 5.78 -10.00 6.62
CA MET A 311 5.67 -8.54 6.78
C MET A 311 4.22 -8.09 6.97
N SER A 312 3.27 -8.68 6.24
CA SER A 312 1.84 -8.39 6.43
C SER A 312 1.35 -8.75 7.82
N LEU A 313 1.82 -9.87 8.39
CA LEU A 313 1.52 -10.26 9.77
C LEU A 313 1.94 -9.16 10.75
N ILE A 314 3.20 -8.70 10.66
CA ILE A 314 3.74 -7.66 11.55
C ILE A 314 2.98 -6.34 11.38
N MET A 315 2.80 -5.91 10.12
CA MET A 315 2.11 -4.66 9.82
C MET A 315 0.65 -4.68 10.30
N CYS A 316 -0.01 -5.83 10.26
CA CYS A 316 -1.41 -5.97 10.64
C CYS A 316 -1.66 -5.63 12.11
N PHE A 317 -0.67 -5.76 12.98
CA PHE A 317 -0.78 -5.31 14.38
C PHE A 317 -0.84 -3.78 14.53
N SER A 318 -0.26 -3.05 13.57
CA SER A 318 -0.08 -1.59 13.65
C SER A 318 -1.08 -0.80 12.78
N VAL A 319 -1.91 -1.48 11.99
CA VAL A 319 -2.92 -0.83 11.14
C VAL A 319 -4.32 -1.08 11.72
N PRO A 320 -5.33 -0.25 11.36
CA PRO A 320 -6.71 -0.46 11.81
C PRO A 320 -7.23 -1.88 11.47
N VAL A 321 -8.03 -2.45 12.38
CA VAL A 321 -8.69 -3.77 12.21
C VAL A 321 -9.42 -3.86 10.87
N GLY A 322 -10.04 -2.76 10.42
CA GLY A 322 -10.71 -2.69 9.11
C GLY A 322 -9.80 -3.05 7.93
N LEU A 323 -8.51 -2.65 7.97
CA LEU A 323 -7.54 -3.04 6.94
C LEU A 323 -7.13 -4.51 7.06
N GLY A 324 -7.07 -5.05 8.29
CA GLY A 324 -6.90 -6.48 8.54
C GLY A 324 -8.03 -7.31 7.97
N ILE A 325 -9.29 -6.88 8.16
CA ILE A 325 -10.48 -7.48 7.55
C ILE A 325 -10.37 -7.47 6.02
N TYR A 326 -9.99 -6.31 5.44
CA TYR A 326 -9.75 -6.22 3.99
C TYR A 326 -8.72 -7.25 3.52
N TRP A 327 -7.59 -7.44 4.23
CA TRP A 327 -6.58 -8.45 3.85
C TRP A 327 -7.11 -9.87 3.91
N ILE A 328 -7.85 -10.23 4.96
CA ILE A 328 -8.47 -11.56 5.11
C ILE A 328 -9.45 -11.80 3.95
N VAL A 329 -10.39 -10.88 3.72
CA VAL A 329 -11.43 -11.00 2.69
C VAL A 329 -10.84 -11.03 1.29
N SER A 330 -9.84 -10.18 1.03
CA SER A 330 -9.15 -10.13 -0.25
C SER A 330 -8.43 -11.46 -0.59
N ALA A 331 -7.78 -12.05 0.40
CA ALA A 331 -7.12 -13.34 0.24
C ALA A 331 -8.15 -14.48 0.12
N ALA A 332 -9.22 -14.47 0.93
CA ALA A 332 -10.32 -15.42 0.86
C ALA A 332 -11.04 -15.39 -0.50
N TYR A 333 -11.27 -14.19 -1.07
CA TYR A 333 -11.85 -14.04 -2.40
C TYR A 333 -10.93 -14.58 -3.50
N ARG A 334 -9.62 -14.34 -3.39
CA ARG A 334 -8.66 -14.84 -4.37
C ARG A 334 -8.53 -16.36 -4.41
N ILE A 335 -8.80 -17.07 -3.31
CA ILE A 335 -8.71 -18.54 -3.25
C ILE A 335 -9.65 -19.21 -4.27
N PRO A 336 -11.00 -19.04 -4.22
CA PRO A 336 -11.90 -19.62 -5.21
C PRO A 336 -11.63 -19.10 -6.62
N GLN A 337 -11.34 -17.80 -6.77
CA GLN A 337 -10.96 -17.21 -8.05
C GLN A 337 -9.76 -17.92 -8.67
N GLN A 338 -8.71 -18.16 -7.88
CA GLN A 338 -7.49 -18.83 -8.34
C GLN A 338 -7.75 -20.30 -8.75
N ILE A 339 -8.60 -21.01 -8.00
CA ILE A 339 -8.98 -22.39 -8.33
C ILE A 339 -9.74 -22.41 -9.67
N LEU A 340 -10.68 -21.50 -9.87
CA LEU A 340 -11.44 -21.40 -11.13
C LEU A 340 -10.54 -21.04 -12.31
N LEU A 341 -9.67 -20.06 -12.16
CA LEU A 341 -8.71 -19.65 -13.18
C LEU A 341 -7.71 -20.77 -13.49
N ASN A 342 -7.18 -21.46 -12.48
CA ASN A 342 -6.30 -22.61 -12.71
C ASN A 342 -7.00 -23.69 -13.54
N ARG A 343 -8.22 -24.10 -13.15
CA ARG A 343 -9.01 -25.10 -13.90
C ARG A 343 -9.28 -24.66 -15.36
N HIS A 344 -9.53 -23.38 -15.58
CA HIS A 344 -9.74 -22.84 -16.92
C HIS A 344 -8.45 -22.91 -17.77
N PHE A 345 -7.31 -22.46 -17.21
CA PHE A 345 -6.04 -22.44 -17.94
C PHE A 345 -5.44 -23.85 -18.10
N ASP A 346 -5.70 -24.78 -17.19
CA ASP A 346 -5.23 -26.16 -17.32
C ASP A 346 -5.95 -26.91 -18.46
N LYS A 347 -7.18 -26.46 -18.84
CA LYS A 347 -7.91 -26.96 -20.00
C LYS A 347 -7.57 -26.22 -21.32
N MET A 348 -6.90 -25.07 -21.22
CA MET A 348 -6.55 -24.25 -22.38
C MET A 348 -5.30 -24.79 -23.08
N ASP A 349 -5.35 -24.95 -24.40
CA ASP A 349 -4.17 -25.25 -25.20
C ASP A 349 -3.23 -24.02 -25.26
N LEU A 350 -2.32 -23.95 -24.28
CA LEU A 350 -1.33 -22.89 -24.21
C LEU A 350 -0.32 -22.95 -25.37
N GLU A 351 -0.10 -24.13 -25.98
CA GLU A 351 0.80 -24.26 -27.12
C GLU A 351 0.22 -23.60 -28.36
N ALA A 352 -1.07 -23.78 -28.62
CA ALA A 352 -1.77 -23.05 -29.67
C ALA A 352 -1.72 -21.52 -29.44
N VAL A 353 -1.81 -21.05 -28.18
CA VAL A 353 -1.65 -19.62 -27.84
C VAL A 353 -0.23 -19.14 -28.14
N ILE A 354 0.80 -19.91 -27.80
CA ILE A 354 2.20 -19.57 -28.07
C ILE A 354 2.45 -19.51 -29.59
N LYS A 355 2.02 -20.54 -30.36
CA LYS A 355 2.11 -20.54 -31.83
C LYS A 355 1.43 -19.32 -32.48
N LYS A 356 0.23 -18.94 -31.95
CA LYS A 356 -0.48 -17.74 -32.41
C LYS A 356 0.28 -16.45 -32.13
N ASN A 357 0.92 -16.36 -30.94
CA ASN A 357 1.74 -15.20 -30.56
C ASN A 357 3.00 -15.13 -31.48
N GLU A 358 3.68 -16.25 -31.68
CA GLU A 358 4.84 -16.35 -32.57
C GLU A 358 4.50 -15.92 -34.01
N ALA A 359 3.38 -16.41 -34.53
CA ALA A 359 2.90 -16.01 -35.88
C ALA A 359 2.60 -14.49 -35.92
N LYS A 360 1.97 -13.92 -34.92
CA LYS A 360 1.72 -12.47 -34.85
C LYS A 360 3.01 -11.66 -34.80
N VAL A 361 3.99 -12.11 -34.01
CA VAL A 361 5.29 -11.44 -33.89
C VAL A 361 6.02 -11.51 -35.24
N LYS A 362 5.98 -12.67 -35.91
CA LYS A 362 6.57 -12.85 -37.26
C LYS A 362 5.90 -11.93 -38.27
N ALA A 363 4.58 -11.93 -38.37
CA ALA A 363 3.83 -11.04 -39.24
C ALA A 363 4.08 -9.55 -38.98
N LYS A 364 4.24 -9.16 -37.71
CA LYS A 364 4.58 -7.79 -37.32
C LYS A 364 6.00 -7.40 -37.74
N ARG A 365 6.95 -8.34 -37.68
CA ARG A 365 8.32 -8.16 -38.16
C ARG A 365 8.38 -8.00 -39.67
N GLU A 366 7.68 -8.87 -40.39
CA GLU A 366 7.57 -8.80 -41.87
C GLU A 366 6.97 -7.46 -42.34
N LYS A 367 5.90 -7.00 -41.67
CA LYS A 367 5.29 -5.67 -41.96
C LYS A 367 6.22 -4.49 -41.67
N MET A 368 7.15 -4.62 -40.73
CA MET A 368 8.14 -3.59 -40.43
C MET A 368 9.40 -3.69 -41.31
N GLY A 369 9.50 -4.68 -42.20
CA GLY A 369 10.69 -4.90 -43.02
C GLY A 369 11.96 -5.21 -42.24
N ILE A 370 11.82 -5.67 -40.98
CA ILE A 370 12.95 -5.87 -40.08
C ILE A 370 13.34 -7.35 -40.10
N SER A 371 14.52 -7.66 -40.64
CA SER A 371 15.10 -9.00 -40.57
C SER A 371 15.53 -9.37 -39.14
N GLU A 372 15.71 -10.67 -38.83
CA GLU A 372 16.22 -11.11 -37.54
C GLU A 372 17.59 -10.49 -37.18
N GLU A 373 18.45 -10.34 -38.17
CA GLU A 373 19.77 -9.69 -38.03
C GLU A 373 19.64 -8.20 -37.70
N GLN A 374 18.71 -7.51 -38.34
CA GLN A 374 18.44 -6.08 -38.08
C GLN A 374 17.84 -5.89 -36.69
N MET A 375 16.99 -6.81 -36.23
CA MET A 375 16.47 -6.76 -34.84
C MET A 375 17.57 -6.99 -33.80
N ARG A 376 18.48 -7.92 -34.06
CA ARG A 376 19.69 -8.13 -33.25
C ARG A 376 20.55 -6.85 -33.20
N ALA A 377 20.72 -6.20 -34.33
CA ALA A 377 21.45 -4.95 -34.47
C ALA A 377 20.75 -3.77 -33.76
N ILE A 378 19.42 -3.66 -33.86
CA ILE A 378 18.62 -2.61 -33.17
C ILE A 378 18.61 -2.83 -31.64
N ALA A 379 18.49 -4.08 -31.19
CA ALA A 379 18.56 -4.42 -29.77
C ALA A 379 19.95 -4.10 -29.21
N ASN A 380 21.01 -4.43 -29.94
CA ASN A 380 22.40 -4.09 -29.61
C ASN A 380 22.58 -2.56 -29.52
N ARG A 381 22.03 -1.81 -30.49
CA ARG A 381 22.15 -0.35 -30.52
C ARG A 381 21.42 0.31 -29.37
N LYS A 382 20.20 -0.13 -29.00
CA LYS A 382 19.44 0.36 -27.84
C LYS A 382 20.13 0.05 -26.51
N THR A 383 20.66 -1.17 -26.36
CA THR A 383 21.39 -1.57 -25.15
C THR A 383 22.69 -0.78 -25.00
N ARG A 384 23.43 -0.58 -26.10
CA ARG A 384 24.65 0.24 -26.11
C ARG A 384 24.38 1.71 -25.80
N THR A 385 23.24 2.26 -26.25
CA THR A 385 22.83 3.65 -25.93
C THR A 385 22.44 3.79 -24.45
N LEU A 386 21.78 2.79 -23.86
CA LEU A 386 21.45 2.78 -22.43
C LEU A 386 22.69 2.61 -21.56
N GLN A 387 23.65 1.78 -21.99
CA GLN A 387 24.93 1.59 -21.31
C GLN A 387 25.81 2.83 -21.37
N ASN A 388 25.86 3.49 -22.54
CA ASN A 388 26.60 4.76 -22.66
C ASN A 388 25.98 5.86 -21.79
N LYS A 389 24.64 5.92 -21.67
CA LYS A 389 24.00 6.83 -20.72
C LYS A 389 24.28 6.47 -19.25
N ALA A 390 24.30 5.18 -18.91
CA ALA A 390 24.64 4.73 -17.56
C ALA A 390 26.12 4.96 -17.22
N ALA A 391 27.03 4.74 -18.17
CA ALA A 391 28.46 5.06 -18.02
C ALA A 391 28.69 6.57 -17.88
N TYR A 392 28.00 7.38 -18.68
CA TYR A 392 28.08 8.85 -18.59
C TYR A 392 27.55 9.37 -17.24
N ASN A 393 26.44 8.83 -16.74
CA ASN A 393 25.93 9.18 -15.41
C ASN A 393 26.90 8.73 -14.29
N ASN A 394 27.52 7.56 -14.41
CA ASN A 394 28.51 7.09 -13.44
C ASN A 394 29.80 7.91 -13.47
N GLU A 395 30.24 8.44 -14.62
CA GLU A 395 31.38 9.35 -14.71
C GLU A 395 31.05 10.72 -14.14
N ALA A 396 29.86 11.27 -14.43
CA ALA A 396 29.40 12.54 -13.87
C ALA A 396 29.24 12.48 -12.32
N GLU A 397 28.63 11.39 -11.80
CA GLU A 397 28.54 11.16 -10.34
C GLU A 397 29.93 10.99 -9.69
N LYS A 398 30.85 10.31 -10.38
CA LYS A 398 32.22 10.16 -9.91
C LYS A 398 32.99 11.50 -9.89
N GLU A 399 32.79 12.31 -10.90
CA GLU A 399 33.39 13.65 -11.01
C GLU A 399 32.82 14.60 -9.95
N GLU A 400 31.52 14.54 -9.70
CA GLU A 400 30.84 15.30 -8.64
C GLU A 400 31.30 14.87 -7.24
N GLN A 401 31.44 13.56 -6.98
CA GLN A 401 31.99 13.03 -5.73
C GLN A 401 33.48 13.43 -5.55
N LEU A 402 34.26 13.43 -6.63
CA LEU A 402 35.66 13.85 -6.60
C LEU A 402 35.80 15.35 -6.33
N ASN A 403 34.94 16.16 -6.93
CA ASN A 403 34.90 17.61 -6.70
C ASN A 403 34.49 17.95 -5.28
N THR A 404 33.42 17.29 -4.77
CA THR A 404 32.96 17.45 -3.39
C THR A 404 34.05 17.01 -2.38
N ALA A 405 34.72 15.90 -2.65
CA ALA A 405 35.86 15.45 -1.83
C ALA A 405 37.05 16.42 -1.86
N ASN A 406 37.35 17.02 -3.01
CA ASN A 406 38.37 18.00 -3.15
C ASN A 406 38.01 19.33 -2.45
N GLU A 407 36.79 19.78 -2.50
CA GLU A 407 36.27 20.93 -1.75
C GLU A 407 36.34 20.72 -0.24
N MET A 408 35.92 19.55 0.25
CA MET A 408 36.04 19.18 1.67
C MET A 408 37.53 19.13 2.11
N ARG A 409 38.40 18.75 1.21
CA ARG A 409 39.85 18.70 1.42
C ARG A 409 40.46 20.10 1.53
N ALA A 410 40.08 21.02 0.64
CA ALA A 410 40.51 22.41 0.63
C ALA A 410 40.04 23.18 1.86
N ASN A 411 38.82 22.85 2.35
CA ASN A 411 38.19 23.53 3.48
C ASN A 411 38.45 22.87 4.85
N ALA A 412 39.36 21.90 4.94
CA ALA A 412 39.70 21.23 6.20
C ALA A 412 40.40 22.19 7.18
N LYS A 413 39.75 22.43 8.34
CA LYS A 413 40.30 23.33 9.38
C LYS A 413 41.69 22.88 9.83
N PRO A 414 42.71 23.79 9.93
CA PRO A 414 44.04 23.46 10.42
C PRO A 414 43.97 22.76 11.79
N GLY A 415 44.68 21.63 11.94
CA GLY A 415 44.72 20.85 13.19
C GLY A 415 43.61 19.81 13.34
N SER A 416 42.58 19.75 12.43
CA SER A 416 41.53 18.75 12.45
C SER A 416 42.03 17.36 12.01
N LEU A 417 41.29 16.31 12.37
CA LEU A 417 41.59 14.93 11.96
C LEU A 417 41.63 14.79 10.43
N ALA A 418 40.78 15.53 9.72
CA ALA A 418 40.73 15.59 8.27
C ALA A 418 42.01 16.25 7.69
N ALA A 419 42.49 17.33 8.30
CA ALA A 419 43.76 17.98 7.89
C ALA A 419 44.97 17.05 8.10
N LYS A 420 45.00 16.30 9.22
CA LYS A 420 46.06 15.31 9.49
C LYS A 420 46.00 14.13 8.50
N ALA A 421 44.84 13.64 8.17
CA ALA A 421 44.66 12.58 7.18
C ALA A 421 45.09 13.03 5.77
N ASN A 422 44.84 14.30 5.40
CA ASN A 422 45.29 14.89 4.14
C ASN A 422 46.83 14.96 4.08
N MET A 423 47.52 15.38 5.17
CA MET A 423 48.99 15.41 5.23
C MET A 423 49.61 14.01 5.04
N VAL A 424 49.05 12.98 5.68
CA VAL A 424 49.54 11.60 5.52
C VAL A 424 49.38 11.11 4.08
N ARG A 425 48.27 11.43 3.45
CA ARG A 425 48.02 11.06 2.06
C ARG A 425 48.93 11.78 1.09
N ASP A 426 49.13 13.11 1.26
CA ASP A 426 50.04 13.91 0.44
C ASP A 426 51.51 13.43 0.60
N TYR A 427 51.90 13.00 1.79
CA TYR A 427 53.17 12.36 2.03
C TYR A 427 53.30 11.03 1.26
N ASN A 428 52.31 10.19 1.30
CA ASN A 428 52.29 8.91 0.58
C ASN A 428 52.30 9.10 -0.94
N GLU A 429 51.55 10.07 -1.48
CA GLU A 429 51.50 10.38 -2.91
C GLU A 429 52.86 10.92 -3.41
N ARG A 430 53.57 11.70 -2.60
CA ARG A 430 54.95 12.16 -2.94
C ARG A 430 55.97 11.03 -2.93
N ASN A 431 55.79 10.04 -2.05
CA ASN A 431 56.73 8.88 -1.97
C ASN A 431 56.41 7.80 -2.99
N SER A 432 55.20 7.72 -3.52
CA SER A 432 54.80 6.76 -4.59
C SER A 432 55.21 7.23 -5.98
N ARG A 433 55.63 8.49 -6.14
CA ARG A 433 56.14 9.10 -7.41
C ARG A 433 57.66 9.08 -7.52
N LYS A 434 58.37 8.57 -6.52
CA LYS A 434 59.79 8.23 -6.54
C LYS A 434 59.95 6.71 -6.74
#